data_9ec1a24414025c4b6798d4c321a769f3
#
_entry.id   9ec1a24414025c4b6798d4c321a769f3
#
_cell.length_a   1.000
_cell.length_b   1.000
_cell.length_c   1.000
_cell.angle_alpha   90.00
_cell.angle_beta   90.00
_cell.angle_gamma   90.00
#
_symmetry.space_group_name_H-M   'P 1'
#
loop_
_entity.id
_entity.type
_entity.pdbx_description
1 polymer ?
#
loop_
_entity_poly.entity_id
_entity_poly.type
_entity_poly.pdbx_seq_one_letter_code
_entity_poly.pdbx_strand_id
1 'polypeptide(L)'
;AYQDVNFNDDGTKMYTISWYDDYIRQYTLSTGFDVSTASSSYSSLSIASQDGLTNGMTFTNNGTRLFVAGDSSNSIIEYTLSTAYDITTASHVGSTSVASQATAPESVAFNNAGTKMYVVEKSNHNVIEYDIATPFRLNSETGTVGTILRGTYGTLTLNSNGSYTYVADSSIVGLDANESVIDYFNYTVSDGTATDTAELK
;
A
#
# COMPACT_ATOMS: atom_id res chain seq x y z
N ALA A 1 -13.59 -18.89 0.94
CA ALA A 1 -12.85 -19.14 -0.31
C ALA A 1 -11.81 -18.04 -0.48
N TYR A 2 -10.63 -18.38 -1.01
CA TYR A 2 -9.63 -17.38 -1.39
C TYR A 2 -10.07 -16.68 -2.66
N GLN A 3 -9.80 -15.36 -2.76
CA GLN A 3 -10.22 -14.50 -3.86
C GLN A 3 -9.05 -14.08 -4.74
N ASP A 4 -7.86 -13.92 -4.14
CA ASP A 4 -6.70 -13.45 -4.87
C ASP A 4 -5.42 -14.10 -4.32
N VAL A 5 -4.38 -14.11 -5.17
CA VAL A 5 -3.03 -14.58 -4.85
C VAL A 5 -2.00 -13.60 -5.41
N ASN A 6 -1.05 -13.22 -4.58
CA ASN A 6 0.08 -12.37 -4.95
C ASN A 6 1.39 -12.98 -4.50
N PHE A 7 2.50 -12.53 -5.09
CA PHE A 7 3.85 -12.91 -4.72
C PHE A 7 4.71 -11.66 -4.51
N ASN A 8 5.78 -11.78 -3.74
CA ASN A 8 6.86 -10.81 -3.77
C ASN A 8 7.73 -11.02 -5.02
N ASP A 9 8.68 -10.12 -5.25
CA ASP A 9 9.44 -10.04 -6.51
C ASP A 9 10.22 -11.33 -6.84
N ASP A 10 10.75 -12.02 -5.84
CA ASP A 10 11.53 -13.27 -6.02
C ASP A 10 10.67 -14.54 -5.85
N GLY A 11 9.37 -14.39 -5.58
CA GLY A 11 8.43 -15.49 -5.40
C GLY A 11 8.61 -16.31 -4.13
N THR A 12 9.48 -15.87 -3.20
CA THR A 12 9.70 -16.61 -1.94
C THR A 12 8.62 -16.39 -0.89
N LYS A 13 7.75 -15.41 -1.12
CA LYS A 13 6.54 -15.16 -0.32
C LYS A 13 5.30 -15.18 -1.21
N MET A 14 4.28 -15.87 -0.76
CA MET A 14 2.96 -15.92 -1.38
C MET A 14 1.93 -15.35 -0.42
N TYR A 15 1.00 -14.58 -0.95
CA TYR A 15 -0.09 -13.97 -0.20
C TYR A 15 -1.41 -14.42 -0.76
N THR A 16 -2.37 -14.67 0.12
CA THR A 16 -3.76 -14.96 -0.24
C THR A 16 -4.69 -14.07 0.55
N ILE A 17 -5.80 -13.66 -0.06
CA ILE A 17 -6.86 -12.94 0.62
C ILE A 17 -8.14 -13.76 0.62
N SER A 18 -8.91 -13.67 1.69
CA SER A 18 -10.16 -14.40 1.85
C SER A 18 -11.25 -13.46 2.37
N TRP A 19 -12.34 -13.36 1.62
CA TRP A 19 -13.52 -12.58 2.02
C TRP A 19 -14.35 -13.25 3.12
N TYR A 20 -14.10 -14.54 3.41
CA TYR A 20 -14.89 -15.30 4.39
C TYR A 20 -14.47 -15.00 5.82
N ASP A 21 -13.21 -14.75 6.07
CA ASP A 21 -12.63 -14.51 7.39
C ASP A 21 -11.86 -13.21 7.51
N ASP A 22 -11.83 -12.40 6.43
CA ASP A 22 -11.22 -11.07 6.37
C ASP A 22 -9.75 -11.05 6.77
N TYR A 23 -8.99 -12.05 6.25
CA TYR A 23 -7.55 -12.15 6.48
C TYR A 23 -6.77 -12.19 5.17
N ILE A 24 -5.65 -11.46 5.20
CA ILE A 24 -4.54 -11.71 4.29
C ILE A 24 -3.58 -12.67 4.98
N ARG A 25 -3.15 -13.72 4.28
CA ARG A 25 -2.16 -14.70 4.78
C ARG A 25 -0.90 -14.63 3.95
N GLN A 26 0.25 -14.70 4.62
CA GLN A 26 1.57 -14.74 4.03
C GLN A 26 2.21 -16.09 4.29
N TYR A 27 2.60 -16.78 3.25
CA TYR A 27 3.33 -18.04 3.26
C TYR A 27 4.76 -17.83 2.78
N THR A 28 5.70 -18.60 3.33
CA THR A 28 7.06 -18.66 2.81
C THR A 28 7.20 -19.87 1.89
N LEU A 29 7.81 -19.67 0.74
CA LEU A 29 8.14 -20.72 -0.23
C LEU A 29 9.64 -20.97 -0.18
N SER A 30 10.07 -22.24 -0.09
CA SER A 30 11.49 -22.60 -0.14
C SER A 30 12.08 -22.51 -1.55
N THR A 31 11.22 -22.54 -2.57
CA THR A 31 11.57 -22.28 -3.98
C THR A 31 10.62 -21.21 -4.51
N GLY A 32 11.18 -20.11 -5.02
CA GLY A 32 10.38 -18.99 -5.51
C GLY A 32 9.39 -19.43 -6.60
N PHE A 33 8.13 -18.97 -6.47
CA PHE A 33 7.00 -19.28 -7.36
C PHE A 33 6.59 -20.76 -7.43
N ASP A 34 7.17 -21.63 -6.62
CA ASP A 34 6.75 -23.02 -6.51
C ASP A 34 5.84 -23.21 -5.30
N VAL A 35 4.54 -23.15 -5.51
CA VAL A 35 3.51 -23.24 -4.46
C VAL A 35 3.53 -24.59 -3.73
N SER A 36 4.09 -25.64 -4.34
CA SER A 36 4.24 -26.96 -3.67
C SER A 36 5.23 -26.91 -2.51
N THR A 37 6.09 -25.87 -2.47
CA THR A 37 7.10 -25.66 -1.42
C THR A 37 6.63 -24.71 -0.32
N ALA A 38 5.36 -24.29 -0.34
CA ALA A 38 4.82 -23.38 0.67
C ALA A 38 4.83 -24.01 2.07
N SER A 39 5.25 -23.20 3.05
CA SER A 39 5.22 -23.61 4.47
C SER A 39 3.80 -23.91 4.92
N SER A 40 3.66 -24.88 5.84
CA SER A 40 2.36 -25.17 6.49
C SER A 40 1.95 -24.09 7.49
N SER A 41 2.89 -23.28 7.95
CA SER A 41 2.65 -22.12 8.82
C SER A 41 2.59 -20.84 7.99
N TYR A 42 1.78 -19.89 8.44
CA TYR A 42 1.61 -18.59 7.80
C TYR A 42 1.51 -17.46 8.83
N SER A 43 1.87 -16.25 8.42
CA SER A 43 1.50 -15.01 9.13
C SER A 43 0.17 -14.50 8.61
N SER A 44 -0.55 -13.72 9.40
CA SER A 44 -1.84 -13.16 8.98
C SER A 44 -2.00 -11.69 9.38
N LEU A 45 -2.69 -10.95 8.52
CA LEU A 45 -3.14 -9.58 8.76
C LEU A 45 -4.67 -9.57 8.71
N SER A 46 -5.33 -9.16 9.81
CA SER A 46 -6.78 -8.96 9.82
C SER A 46 -7.13 -7.63 9.18
N ILE A 47 -8.09 -7.64 8.28
CA ILE A 47 -8.63 -6.47 7.58
C ILE A 47 -10.11 -6.23 7.90
N ALA A 48 -10.69 -7.03 8.80
CA ALA A 48 -12.11 -6.98 9.19
C ALA A 48 -12.56 -5.62 9.74
N SER A 49 -11.65 -4.83 10.35
CA SER A 49 -11.98 -3.50 10.86
C SER A 49 -12.04 -2.44 9.75
N GLN A 50 -11.51 -2.71 8.56
CA GLN A 50 -11.52 -1.81 7.42
C GLN A 50 -12.63 -2.18 6.43
N ASP A 51 -12.83 -3.48 6.18
CA ASP A 51 -13.87 -3.99 5.30
C ASP A 51 -14.21 -5.45 5.63
N GLY A 52 -15.47 -5.83 5.57
CA GLY A 52 -15.93 -7.20 5.82
C GLY A 52 -16.13 -8.04 4.54
N LEU A 53 -15.83 -7.50 3.36
CA LEU A 53 -15.89 -8.21 2.07
C LEU A 53 -14.75 -7.71 1.19
N THR A 54 -13.57 -8.29 1.36
CA THR A 54 -12.39 -7.91 0.56
C THR A 54 -12.11 -8.93 -0.53
N ASN A 55 -11.76 -8.45 -1.72
CA ASN A 55 -11.61 -9.29 -2.89
C ASN A 55 -10.16 -9.36 -3.39
N GLY A 56 -9.64 -8.30 -3.97
CA GLY A 56 -8.31 -8.27 -4.55
C GLY A 56 -7.32 -7.45 -3.75
N MET A 57 -6.04 -7.72 -3.92
CA MET A 57 -4.95 -6.97 -3.30
C MET A 57 -3.79 -6.77 -4.27
N THR A 58 -2.97 -5.77 -4.03
CA THR A 58 -1.72 -5.57 -4.76
C THR A 58 -0.67 -4.92 -3.87
N PHE A 59 0.59 -5.33 -4.05
CA PHE A 59 1.74 -4.62 -3.51
C PHE A 59 2.26 -3.61 -4.53
N THR A 60 2.90 -2.54 -4.06
CA THR A 60 3.73 -1.69 -4.91
C THR A 60 5.00 -2.42 -5.32
N ASN A 61 5.68 -1.94 -6.36
CA ASN A 61 6.87 -2.58 -6.91
C ASN A 61 7.98 -2.87 -5.88
N ASN A 62 8.05 -2.08 -4.80
CA ASN A 62 9.04 -2.28 -3.73
C ASN A 62 8.48 -2.99 -2.49
N GLY A 63 7.21 -3.40 -2.51
CA GLY A 63 6.57 -4.13 -1.42
C GLY A 63 6.34 -3.37 -0.12
N THR A 64 6.54 -2.04 -0.10
CA THR A 64 6.36 -1.23 1.12
C THR A 64 4.95 -0.69 1.28
N ARG A 65 4.08 -0.89 0.28
CA ARG A 65 2.66 -0.57 0.34
C ARG A 65 1.83 -1.74 -0.14
N LEU A 66 0.69 -1.91 0.51
CA LEU A 66 -0.31 -2.90 0.17
C LEU A 66 -1.65 -2.18 0.01
N PHE A 67 -2.33 -2.47 -1.09
CA PHE A 67 -3.67 -1.97 -1.39
C PHE A 67 -4.65 -3.12 -1.48
N VAL A 68 -5.84 -2.93 -0.94
CA VAL A 68 -6.90 -3.95 -0.89
C VAL A 68 -8.20 -3.36 -1.41
N ALA A 69 -8.87 -4.08 -2.29
CA ALA A 69 -10.21 -3.72 -2.76
C ALA A 69 -11.26 -4.21 -1.77
N GLY A 70 -12.00 -3.27 -1.17
CA GLY A 70 -13.08 -3.50 -0.20
C GLY A 70 -14.44 -3.30 -0.84
N ASP A 71 -15.18 -4.39 -1.01
CA ASP A 71 -16.50 -4.40 -1.66
C ASP A 71 -17.59 -3.82 -0.74
N SER A 72 -17.57 -4.11 0.57
CA SER A 72 -18.55 -3.58 1.51
C SER A 72 -18.48 -2.06 1.65
N SER A 73 -17.28 -1.50 1.68
CA SER A 73 -17.06 -0.06 1.84
C SER A 73 -16.97 0.68 0.51
N ASN A 74 -16.93 -0.01 -0.62
CA ASN A 74 -16.65 0.53 -1.95
C ASN A 74 -15.40 1.41 -1.93
N SER A 75 -14.31 0.89 -1.37
CA SER A 75 -13.09 1.65 -1.10
C SER A 75 -11.84 0.86 -1.46
N ILE A 76 -10.77 1.57 -1.73
CA ILE A 76 -9.42 0.99 -1.77
C ILE A 76 -8.74 1.32 -0.45
N ILE A 77 -8.36 0.28 0.27
CA ILE A 77 -7.74 0.33 1.61
C ILE A 77 -6.24 0.32 1.42
N GLU A 78 -5.55 1.23 2.09
CA GLU A 78 -4.10 1.41 1.98
C GLU A 78 -3.39 1.05 3.28
N TYR A 79 -2.33 0.26 3.18
CA TYR A 79 -1.40 -0.05 4.26
C TYR A 79 0.03 0.33 3.87
N THR A 80 0.82 0.78 4.84
CA THR A 80 2.28 0.82 4.75
C THR A 80 2.89 -0.36 5.49
N LEU A 81 4.01 -0.86 4.97
CA LEU A 81 4.80 -1.92 5.59
C LEU A 81 6.18 -1.37 5.94
N SER A 82 6.57 -1.43 7.22
CA SER A 82 7.90 -1.00 7.65
C SER A 82 9.02 -1.93 7.16
N THR A 83 8.67 -3.17 6.84
CA THR A 83 9.54 -4.14 6.15
C THR A 83 8.84 -4.58 4.87
N ALA A 84 9.51 -4.38 3.74
CA ALA A 84 8.95 -4.72 2.43
C ALA A 84 8.45 -6.16 2.38
N TYR A 85 7.24 -6.34 1.85
CA TYR A 85 6.62 -7.66 1.71
C TYR A 85 6.44 -8.44 3.02
N ASP A 86 6.38 -7.78 4.17
CA ASP A 86 6.10 -8.42 5.46
C ASP A 86 4.80 -7.86 6.06
N ILE A 87 3.70 -8.59 5.87
CA ILE A 87 2.37 -8.15 6.33
C ILE A 87 2.27 -8.05 7.86
N THR A 88 3.20 -8.65 8.61
CA THR A 88 3.21 -8.49 10.08
C THR A 88 3.61 -7.08 10.51
N THR A 89 4.23 -6.32 9.59
CA THR A 89 4.65 -4.93 9.81
C THR A 89 3.68 -3.91 9.21
N ALA A 90 2.53 -4.38 8.70
CA ALA A 90 1.55 -3.53 8.04
C ALA A 90 0.84 -2.60 9.04
N SER A 91 0.73 -1.35 8.66
CA SER A 91 -0.02 -0.30 9.38
C SER A 91 -1.05 0.32 8.44
N HIS A 92 -2.31 0.35 8.86
CA HIS A 92 -3.39 0.97 8.09
C HIS A 92 -3.18 2.48 7.97
N VAL A 93 -3.18 3.01 6.75
CA VAL A 93 -3.05 4.44 6.45
C VAL A 93 -4.41 5.09 6.32
N GLY A 94 -5.31 4.47 5.57
CA GLY A 94 -6.64 4.98 5.31
C GLY A 94 -7.37 4.18 4.23
N SER A 95 -8.60 4.62 3.94
CA SER A 95 -9.44 4.05 2.89
C SER A 95 -9.96 5.16 1.99
N THR A 96 -9.80 5.00 0.68
CA THR A 96 -10.25 5.97 -0.33
C THR A 96 -11.49 5.43 -1.02
N SER A 97 -12.60 6.15 -0.90
CA SER A 97 -13.86 5.74 -1.53
C SER A 97 -13.78 5.83 -3.06
N VAL A 98 -14.17 4.76 -3.72
CA VAL A 98 -14.35 4.68 -5.17
C VAL A 98 -15.84 4.55 -5.55
N ALA A 99 -16.74 4.67 -4.58
CA ALA A 99 -18.18 4.44 -4.71
C ALA A 99 -18.89 5.28 -5.79
N SER A 100 -18.30 6.43 -6.17
CA SER A 100 -18.86 7.26 -7.25
C SER A 100 -18.77 6.61 -8.64
N GLN A 101 -17.89 5.64 -8.83
CA GLN A 101 -17.64 4.97 -10.09
C GLN A 101 -17.62 3.44 -9.96
N ALA A 102 -17.15 2.90 -8.82
CA ALA A 102 -17.09 1.48 -8.51
C ALA A 102 -17.91 1.15 -7.26
N THR A 103 -19.00 0.42 -7.43
CA THR A 103 -19.91 0.02 -6.34
C THR A 103 -19.69 -1.42 -5.87
N ALA A 104 -18.76 -2.13 -6.48
CA ALA A 104 -18.30 -3.48 -6.10
C ALA A 104 -16.86 -3.69 -6.60
N PRO A 105 -15.86 -3.05 -5.99
CA PRO A 105 -14.48 -3.19 -6.40
C PRO A 105 -13.95 -4.61 -6.11
N GLU A 106 -13.46 -5.29 -7.15
CA GLU A 106 -12.91 -6.65 -7.06
C GLU A 106 -11.39 -6.71 -7.00
N SER A 107 -10.73 -5.79 -7.69
CA SER A 107 -9.26 -5.77 -7.74
C SER A 107 -8.75 -4.36 -7.94
N VAL A 108 -7.50 -4.16 -7.57
CA VAL A 108 -6.79 -2.89 -7.72
C VAL A 108 -5.39 -3.14 -8.27
N ALA A 109 -4.96 -2.30 -9.20
CA ALA A 109 -3.61 -2.31 -9.75
C ALA A 109 -3.12 -0.87 -9.98
N PHE A 110 -1.82 -0.71 -10.13
CA PHE A 110 -1.19 0.58 -10.42
C PHE A 110 -0.32 0.46 -11.67
N ASN A 111 -0.10 1.59 -12.36
CA ASN A 111 0.97 1.67 -13.34
C ASN A 111 2.34 1.68 -12.63
N ASN A 112 3.42 1.43 -13.36
CA ASN A 112 4.77 1.37 -12.79
C ASN A 112 5.21 2.68 -12.10
N ALA A 113 4.70 3.80 -12.54
CA ALA A 113 4.99 5.11 -11.94
C ALA A 113 4.13 5.42 -10.71
N GLY A 114 3.10 4.62 -10.42
CA GLY A 114 2.15 4.85 -9.31
C GLY A 114 1.23 6.06 -9.49
N THR A 115 1.23 6.67 -10.68
CA THR A 115 0.43 7.86 -10.98
C THR A 115 -0.98 7.55 -11.45
N LYS A 116 -1.25 6.27 -11.73
CA LYS A 116 -2.57 5.78 -12.10
C LYS A 116 -2.93 4.53 -11.32
N MET A 117 -4.16 4.49 -10.86
CA MET A 117 -4.78 3.33 -10.24
C MET A 117 -5.90 2.81 -11.14
N TYR A 118 -5.96 1.52 -11.26
CA TYR A 118 -7.01 0.81 -12.00
C TYR A 118 -7.81 -0.05 -11.04
N VAL A 119 -9.11 0.09 -11.06
CA VAL A 119 -10.03 -0.70 -10.24
C VAL A 119 -10.91 -1.54 -11.15
N VAL A 120 -10.88 -2.86 -10.95
CA VAL A 120 -11.86 -3.76 -11.58
C VAL A 120 -13.15 -3.68 -10.79
N GLU A 121 -14.24 -3.38 -11.49
CA GLU A 121 -15.58 -3.24 -10.93
C GLU A 121 -16.49 -4.36 -11.44
N LYS A 122 -17.09 -5.10 -10.51
CA LYS A 122 -17.87 -6.31 -10.80
C LYS A 122 -19.25 -6.02 -11.34
N SER A 123 -19.98 -5.08 -10.74
CA SER A 123 -21.41 -4.87 -11.03
C SER A 123 -21.66 -4.44 -12.47
N ASN A 124 -20.79 -3.61 -13.03
CA ASN A 124 -20.88 -3.10 -14.40
C ASN A 124 -19.86 -3.70 -15.35
N HIS A 125 -19.02 -4.64 -14.88
CA HIS A 125 -17.97 -5.30 -15.67
C HIS A 125 -16.98 -4.32 -16.31
N ASN A 126 -16.55 -3.30 -15.53
CA ASN A 126 -15.70 -2.21 -16.00
C ASN A 126 -14.31 -2.29 -15.36
N VAL A 127 -13.35 -1.66 -16.02
CA VAL A 127 -12.08 -1.24 -15.41
C VAL A 127 -12.07 0.28 -15.38
N ILE A 128 -11.91 0.84 -14.21
CA ILE A 128 -11.97 2.29 -13.98
C ILE A 128 -10.56 2.78 -13.69
N GLU A 129 -10.13 3.84 -14.37
CA GLU A 129 -8.85 4.49 -14.17
C GLU A 129 -9.02 5.72 -13.28
N TYR A 130 -8.14 5.87 -12.31
CA TYR A 130 -8.02 7.03 -11.44
C TYR A 130 -6.63 7.65 -11.57
N ASP A 131 -6.57 8.97 -11.68
CA ASP A 131 -5.31 9.71 -11.55
C ASP A 131 -4.93 9.85 -10.07
N ILE A 132 -3.67 9.54 -9.76
CA ILE A 132 -3.12 9.61 -8.41
C ILE A 132 -2.15 10.79 -8.33
N ALA A 133 -2.48 11.77 -7.49
CA ALA A 133 -1.71 13.00 -7.36
C ALA A 133 -0.29 12.76 -6.78
N THR A 134 -0.18 11.83 -5.84
CA THR A 134 1.10 11.41 -5.25
C THR A 134 1.30 9.92 -5.53
N PRO A 135 2.39 9.54 -6.22
CA PRO A 135 2.60 8.15 -6.63
C PRO A 135 2.42 7.14 -5.51
N PHE A 136 1.62 6.11 -5.78
CA PHE A 136 1.27 5.03 -4.85
C PHE A 136 0.69 5.50 -3.50
N ARG A 137 0.03 6.68 -3.45
CA ARG A 137 -0.60 7.21 -2.23
C ARG A 137 -2.02 7.64 -2.50
N LEU A 138 -2.96 7.02 -1.82
CA LEU A 138 -4.38 7.38 -1.85
C LEU A 138 -4.77 8.24 -0.66
N ASN A 139 -4.05 8.09 0.45
CA ASN A 139 -4.31 8.78 1.71
C ASN A 139 -3.05 9.50 2.19
N SER A 140 -3.23 10.63 2.85
CA SER A 140 -2.14 11.33 3.53
C SER A 140 -1.78 10.60 4.81
N GLU A 141 -0.52 10.23 4.95
CA GLU A 141 -0.02 9.71 6.22
C GLU A 141 0.19 10.86 7.21
N THR A 142 -0.37 10.71 8.41
CA THR A 142 -0.13 11.65 9.50
C THR A 142 1.05 11.15 10.34
N GLY A 143 2.21 11.74 10.14
CA GLY A 143 3.38 11.49 10.97
C GLY A 143 3.37 12.36 12.23
N THR A 144 3.96 11.85 13.31
CA THR A 144 4.27 12.65 14.49
C THR A 144 5.68 13.20 14.37
N VAL A 145 5.86 14.49 14.66
CA VAL A 145 7.19 15.13 14.69
C VAL A 145 8.16 14.30 15.55
N GLY A 146 9.36 14.04 15.03
CA GLY A 146 10.37 13.22 15.66
C GLY A 146 10.23 11.71 15.45
N THR A 147 9.18 11.26 14.80
CA THR A 147 9.00 9.84 14.41
C THR A 147 9.31 9.63 12.95
N ILE A 148 9.67 8.38 12.62
CA ILE A 148 9.94 7.98 11.24
C ILE A 148 8.61 7.86 10.49
N LEU A 149 8.51 8.55 9.35
CA LEU A 149 7.43 8.42 8.38
C LEU A 149 7.96 7.69 7.14
N ARG A 150 7.29 6.62 6.75
CA ARG A 150 7.69 5.80 5.61
C ARG A 150 7.24 6.45 4.29
N GLY A 151 8.18 6.67 3.37
CA GLY A 151 7.94 7.04 1.98
C GLY A 151 7.85 5.82 1.06
N THR A 152 7.80 6.07 -0.24
CA THR A 152 7.86 5.02 -1.26
C THR A 152 9.28 4.49 -1.42
N TYR A 153 10.27 5.37 -1.36
CA TYR A 153 11.67 5.06 -1.67
C TYR A 153 12.61 5.27 -0.47
N GLY A 154 12.08 5.68 0.67
CA GLY A 154 12.88 5.95 1.85
C GLY A 154 12.04 6.29 3.08
N THR A 155 12.69 6.81 4.09
CA THR A 155 12.06 7.25 5.33
C THR A 155 12.42 8.69 5.65
N LEU A 156 11.42 9.45 6.11
CA LEU A 156 11.57 10.83 6.57
C LEU A 156 11.40 10.90 8.08
N THR A 157 12.24 11.69 8.74
CA THR A 157 12.00 12.17 10.11
C THR A 157 11.98 13.69 10.08
N LEU A 158 10.86 14.30 10.44
CA LEU A 158 10.72 15.75 10.56
C LEU A 158 10.88 16.15 12.03
N ASN A 159 11.76 17.08 12.33
CA ASN A 159 12.01 17.57 13.68
C ASN A 159 11.17 18.83 13.99
N SER A 160 10.95 19.12 15.28
CA SER A 160 10.16 20.27 15.74
C SER A 160 10.73 21.64 15.35
N ASN A 161 12.03 21.71 15.02
CA ASN A 161 12.69 22.92 14.54
C ASN A 161 12.60 23.11 13.01
N GLY A 162 11.86 22.25 12.31
CA GLY A 162 11.72 22.28 10.86
C GLY A 162 12.85 21.58 10.08
N SER A 163 13.90 21.11 10.75
CA SER A 163 14.90 20.28 10.08
C SER A 163 14.34 18.88 9.81
N TYR A 164 14.88 18.20 8.81
CA TYR A 164 14.48 16.83 8.51
C TYR A 164 15.69 15.97 8.16
N THR A 165 15.49 14.67 8.28
CA THR A 165 16.43 13.65 7.79
C THR A 165 15.66 12.71 6.87
N TYR A 166 16.18 12.50 5.67
CA TYR A 166 15.68 11.49 4.73
C TYR A 166 16.73 10.40 4.56
N VAL A 167 16.31 9.15 4.69
CA VAL A 167 17.14 7.97 4.47
C VAL A 167 16.53 7.18 3.33
N ALA A 168 17.20 7.16 2.18
CA ALA A 168 16.79 6.35 1.04
C ALA A 168 16.98 4.86 1.32
N ASP A 169 16.12 4.04 0.75
CA ASP A 169 16.27 2.59 0.82
C ASP A 169 17.54 2.12 0.11
N SER A 170 18.22 1.15 0.69
CA SER A 170 19.46 0.61 0.13
C SER A 170 19.26 -0.20 -1.16
N SER A 171 18.02 -0.55 -1.48
CA SER A 171 17.64 -1.35 -2.63
C SER A 171 16.48 -0.71 -3.40
N ILE A 172 16.69 0.49 -3.96
CA ILE A 172 15.74 1.03 -4.94
C ILE A 172 15.99 0.30 -6.25
N VAL A 173 15.14 -0.69 -6.54
CA VAL A 173 15.28 -1.55 -7.73
C VAL A 173 14.80 -0.78 -8.96
N GLY A 174 15.58 -0.83 -10.04
CA GLY A 174 15.18 -0.32 -11.36
C GLY A 174 15.62 1.11 -11.69
N LEU A 175 16.50 1.73 -10.88
CA LEU A 175 17.12 3.00 -11.26
C LEU A 175 18.42 2.76 -12.02
N ASP A 176 18.49 3.28 -13.23
CA ASP A 176 19.72 3.36 -14.02
C ASP A 176 20.54 4.61 -13.64
N ALA A 177 21.79 4.65 -14.11
CA ALA A 177 22.64 5.81 -13.86
C ALA A 177 22.02 7.10 -14.43
N ASN A 178 21.87 8.14 -13.59
CA ASN A 178 21.24 9.43 -13.84
C ASN A 178 19.69 9.42 -13.79
N GLU A 179 19.05 8.34 -13.41
CA GLU A 179 17.63 8.34 -13.05
C GLU A 179 17.44 8.82 -11.60
N SER A 180 16.28 9.43 -11.34
CA SER A 180 15.88 9.87 -10.01
C SER A 180 14.42 9.52 -9.75
N VAL A 181 14.12 9.25 -8.51
CA VAL A 181 12.75 9.07 -7.99
C VAL A 181 12.48 10.09 -6.91
N ILE A 182 11.21 10.41 -6.68
CA ILE A 182 10.82 11.44 -5.72
C ILE A 182 9.86 10.81 -4.71
N ASP A 183 10.16 11.00 -3.44
CA ASP A 183 9.18 10.78 -2.37
C ASP A 183 8.45 12.08 -2.05
N TYR A 184 7.20 11.94 -1.63
CA TYR A 184 6.32 13.05 -1.27
C TYR A 184 5.82 12.84 0.16
N PHE A 185 5.92 13.88 0.99
CA PHE A 185 5.43 13.87 2.36
C PHE A 185 4.62 15.12 2.62
N ASN A 186 3.37 14.95 3.01
CA ASN A 186 2.54 16.06 3.44
C ASN A 186 2.77 16.33 4.92
N TYR A 187 2.90 17.59 5.29
CA TYR A 187 2.99 18.01 6.69
C TYR A 187 2.07 19.20 6.96
N THR A 188 1.65 19.31 8.19
CA THR A 188 0.80 20.40 8.65
C THR A 188 1.58 21.24 9.66
N VAL A 189 1.61 22.54 9.45
CA VAL A 189 2.13 23.53 10.41
C VAL A 189 0.97 24.20 11.12
N SER A 190 1.15 24.56 12.39
CA SER A 190 0.16 25.30 13.18
C SER A 190 0.86 26.33 14.06
N ASP A 191 0.26 27.50 14.16
CA ASP A 191 0.63 28.53 15.14
C ASP A 191 -0.23 28.46 16.42
N GLY A 192 -1.03 27.39 16.54
CA GLY A 192 -1.96 27.17 17.65
C GLY A 192 -3.35 27.75 17.40
N THR A 193 -3.56 28.51 16.34
CA THR A 193 -4.84 29.15 15.98
C THR A 193 -5.31 28.70 14.60
N ALA A 194 -4.39 28.66 13.65
CA ALA A 194 -4.63 28.23 12.27
C ALA A 194 -3.68 27.08 11.89
N THR A 195 -4.04 26.35 10.86
CA THR A 195 -3.22 25.29 10.29
C THR A 195 -3.08 25.50 8.80
N ASP A 196 -1.89 25.17 8.27
CA ASP A 196 -1.63 25.10 6.84
C ASP A 196 -0.90 23.81 6.50
N THR A 197 -1.10 23.30 5.28
CA THR A 197 -0.48 22.07 4.80
C THR A 197 0.48 22.36 3.68
N ALA A 198 1.62 21.68 3.70
CA ALA A 198 2.62 21.77 2.63
C ALA A 198 3.18 20.39 2.30
N GLU A 199 3.85 20.30 1.16
CA GLU A 199 4.47 19.09 0.67
C GLU A 199 5.99 19.23 0.69
N LEU A 200 6.68 18.24 1.24
CA LEU A 200 8.12 18.05 1.12
C LEU A 200 8.40 16.99 0.04
N LYS A 201 9.33 17.32 -0.86
CA LYS A 201 9.79 16.43 -1.95
C LYS A 201 11.23 16.04 -1.72
#